data_af3a02e14e5faeff65058c1d1e255217
#
_entry.id   af3a02e14e5faeff65058c1d1e255217
#
_cell.length_a   1.000
_cell.length_b   1.000
_cell.length_c   1.000
_cell.angle_alpha   90.00
_cell.angle_beta   90.00
_cell.angle_gamma   90.00
#
_symmetry.space_group_name_H-M   'P 1'
#
loop_
_entity.id
_entity.type
_entity.pdbx_description
1 polymer ?
#
loop_
_entity_poly.entity_id
_entity_poly.type
_entity_poly.pdbx_seq_one_letter_code
_entity_poly.pdbx_strand_id
1 'polypeptide(L)'
;LVSFGNASGPIKSLDLMLLSSKGSLYVTRPTLMAYVASDAELKETADDLFDMVASGKVKIPVNQRYALADAVTAHRDLESRKTTGTTVLIP
;
A
#
# COMPACT_ATOMS: atom_id res chain seq x y z
N LEU A 1 -5.72 -4.58 -15.07
CA LEU A 1 -5.97 -4.69 -13.64
C LEU A 1 -4.66 -4.98 -12.89
N VAL A 2 -4.38 -4.22 -11.85
CA VAL A 2 -3.26 -4.48 -10.93
C VAL A 2 -3.85 -4.94 -9.60
N SER A 3 -3.51 -6.17 -9.18
CA SER A 3 -3.93 -6.72 -7.89
C SER A 3 -2.76 -6.60 -6.91
N PHE A 4 -2.76 -5.61 -6.04
CA PHE A 4 -1.64 -5.29 -5.14
C PHE A 4 -1.93 -5.52 -3.65
N GLY A 5 -3.07 -6.09 -3.30
CA GLY A 5 -3.42 -6.32 -1.90
C GLY A 5 -4.49 -7.39 -1.68
N ASN A 6 -4.69 -7.78 -0.42
CA ASN A 6 -5.61 -8.82 0.03
C ASN A 6 -6.48 -8.35 1.21
N ALA A 7 -6.80 -7.06 1.30
CA ALA A 7 -7.52 -6.50 2.45
C ALA A 7 -8.88 -7.18 2.73
N SER A 8 -9.54 -7.69 1.68
CA SER A 8 -10.80 -8.44 1.78
C SER A 8 -10.60 -9.95 1.56
N GLY A 9 -9.38 -10.44 1.71
CA GLY A 9 -8.99 -11.81 1.46
C GLY A 9 -8.37 -12.03 0.08
N PRO A 10 -7.69 -13.18 -0.14
CA PRO A 10 -7.02 -13.46 -1.39
C PRO A 10 -7.99 -13.79 -2.51
N ILE A 11 -7.65 -13.39 -3.74
CA ILE A 11 -8.33 -13.87 -4.95
C ILE A 11 -7.91 -15.31 -5.16
N LYS A 12 -8.84 -16.25 -4.98
CA LYS A 12 -8.56 -17.70 -5.04
C LYS A 12 -8.35 -18.21 -6.46
N SER A 13 -9.05 -17.63 -7.44
CA SER A 13 -8.95 -18.02 -8.84
C SER A 13 -9.34 -16.86 -9.75
N LEU A 14 -8.81 -16.86 -10.97
CA LEU A 14 -9.19 -15.98 -12.06
C LEU A 14 -9.33 -16.84 -13.32
N ASP A 15 -10.50 -16.79 -13.96
CA ASP A 15 -10.69 -17.40 -15.26
C ASP A 15 -10.00 -16.54 -16.33
N LEU A 16 -8.96 -17.10 -16.95
CA LEU A 16 -8.20 -16.40 -18.00
C LEU A 16 -9.05 -16.13 -19.25
N MET A 17 -10.11 -16.90 -19.49
CA MET A 17 -11.01 -16.66 -20.65
C MET A 17 -11.77 -15.34 -20.50
N LEU A 18 -11.99 -14.87 -19.26
CA LEU A 18 -12.57 -13.54 -19.02
C LEU A 18 -11.70 -12.42 -19.56
N LEU A 19 -10.38 -12.56 -19.51
CA LEU A 19 -9.47 -11.52 -19.99
C LEU A 19 -9.62 -11.31 -21.49
N SER A 20 -9.73 -12.39 -22.28
CA SER A 20 -9.93 -12.30 -23.71
C SER A 20 -11.34 -11.83 -24.06
N SER A 21 -12.39 -12.40 -23.46
CA SER A 21 -13.79 -12.10 -23.74
C SER A 21 -14.21 -10.68 -23.36
N LYS A 22 -13.53 -10.08 -22.37
CA LYS A 22 -13.78 -8.72 -21.88
C LYS A 22 -12.89 -7.64 -22.52
N GLY A 23 -12.15 -7.99 -23.59
CA GLY A 23 -11.43 -7.01 -24.38
C GLY A 23 -9.90 -7.12 -24.30
N SER A 24 -9.37 -8.34 -24.27
CA SER A 24 -7.90 -8.61 -24.24
C SER A 24 -7.20 -7.89 -23.07
N LEU A 25 -7.73 -8.07 -21.89
CA LEU A 25 -7.27 -7.40 -20.69
C LEU A 25 -5.97 -8.01 -20.13
N TYR A 26 -5.22 -7.21 -19.41
CA TYR A 26 -4.02 -7.63 -18.69
C TYR A 26 -4.29 -7.66 -17.19
N VAL A 27 -3.72 -8.66 -16.52
CA VAL A 27 -3.70 -8.76 -15.05
C VAL A 27 -2.28 -8.97 -14.59
N THR A 28 -1.87 -8.21 -13.59
CA THR A 28 -0.59 -8.37 -12.91
C THR A 28 -0.76 -8.30 -11.39
N ARG A 29 0.14 -8.98 -10.68
CA ARG A 29 0.18 -8.96 -9.21
C ARG A 29 1.61 -8.69 -8.74
N PRO A 30 2.00 -7.41 -8.65
CA PRO A 30 3.31 -7.05 -8.13
C PRO A 30 3.40 -7.29 -6.62
N THR A 31 4.60 -7.53 -6.14
CA THR A 31 4.94 -7.51 -4.71
C THR A 31 6.13 -6.60 -4.49
N LEU A 32 6.06 -5.74 -3.47
CA LEU A 32 7.12 -4.80 -3.14
C LEU A 32 8.47 -5.52 -2.93
N MET A 33 8.45 -6.68 -2.28
CA MET A 33 9.66 -7.45 -1.98
C MET A 33 10.45 -7.87 -3.23
N ALA A 34 9.82 -7.98 -4.39
CA ALA A 34 10.50 -8.27 -5.64
C ALA A 34 11.20 -7.04 -6.25
N TYR A 35 10.79 -5.84 -5.85
CA TYR A 35 11.36 -4.57 -6.33
C TYR A 35 12.39 -3.96 -5.40
N VAL A 36 12.50 -4.48 -4.18
CA VAL A 36 13.43 -4.00 -3.15
C VAL A 36 14.23 -5.17 -2.55
N ALA A 37 14.61 -6.12 -3.41
CA ALA A 37 15.25 -7.36 -2.98
C ALA A 37 16.70 -7.15 -2.50
N SER A 38 17.37 -6.09 -2.94
CA SER A 38 18.70 -5.70 -2.49
C SER A 38 18.67 -4.34 -1.77
N ASP A 39 19.68 -4.08 -0.95
CA ASP A 39 19.83 -2.78 -0.27
C ASP A 39 19.93 -1.60 -1.25
N ALA A 40 20.54 -1.83 -2.42
CA ALA A 40 20.64 -0.82 -3.47
C ALA A 40 19.26 -0.46 -4.06
N GLU A 41 18.46 -1.45 -4.41
CA GLU A 41 17.09 -1.27 -4.93
C GLU A 41 16.18 -0.63 -3.88
N LEU A 42 16.31 -1.06 -2.61
CA LEU A 42 15.56 -0.45 -1.51
C LEU A 42 15.92 1.04 -1.36
N LYS A 43 17.22 1.36 -1.39
CA LYS A 43 17.68 2.74 -1.27
C LYS A 43 17.18 3.61 -2.43
N GLU A 44 17.34 3.15 -3.68
CA GLU A 44 16.88 3.86 -4.87
C GLU A 44 15.38 4.15 -4.81
N THR A 45 14.59 3.12 -4.50
CA THR A 45 13.13 3.24 -4.38
C THR A 45 12.72 4.20 -3.27
N ALA A 46 13.43 4.18 -2.13
CA ALA A 46 13.16 5.07 -1.02
C ALA A 46 13.54 6.53 -1.35
N ASP A 47 14.68 6.75 -1.98
CA ASP A 47 15.14 8.07 -2.40
C ASP A 47 14.12 8.69 -3.39
N ASP A 48 13.67 7.96 -4.39
CA ASP A 48 12.65 8.41 -5.34
C ASP A 48 11.34 8.81 -4.63
N LEU A 49 10.87 8.00 -3.68
CA LEU A 49 9.67 8.33 -2.92
C LEU A 49 9.85 9.59 -2.08
N PHE A 50 10.98 9.71 -1.38
CA PHE A 50 11.26 10.88 -0.54
C PHE A 50 11.38 12.16 -1.37
N ASP A 51 11.99 12.10 -2.54
CA ASP A 51 12.07 13.23 -3.47
C ASP A 51 10.68 13.66 -3.97
N MET A 52 9.79 12.71 -4.26
CA MET A 52 8.41 13.01 -4.65
C MET A 52 7.62 13.66 -3.51
N VAL A 53 7.83 13.22 -2.27
CA VAL A 53 7.19 13.81 -1.10
C VAL A 53 7.78 15.19 -0.78
N ALA A 54 9.11 15.31 -0.76
CA ALA A 54 9.81 16.57 -0.48
C ALA A 54 9.50 17.68 -1.50
N SER A 55 9.38 17.30 -2.78
CA SER A 55 8.99 18.23 -3.84
C SER A 55 7.50 18.62 -3.82
N GLY A 56 6.69 18.00 -2.97
CA GLY A 56 5.24 18.25 -2.87
C GLY A 56 4.41 17.64 -4.00
N LYS A 57 5.01 16.86 -4.92
CA LYS A 57 4.31 16.14 -5.99
C LYS A 57 3.40 15.06 -5.43
N VAL A 58 3.81 14.40 -4.34
CA VAL A 58 3.01 13.44 -3.57
C VAL A 58 2.72 14.05 -2.20
N LYS A 59 1.44 14.08 -1.84
CA LYS A 59 0.99 14.54 -0.52
C LYS A 59 0.52 13.36 0.28
N ILE A 60 1.09 13.18 1.47
CA ILE A 60 0.71 12.12 2.41
C ILE A 60 -0.12 12.77 3.52
N PRO A 61 -1.46 12.64 3.51
CA PRO A 61 -2.29 13.18 4.57
C PRO A 61 -2.13 12.36 5.84
N VAL A 62 -1.56 12.95 6.88
CA VAL A 62 -1.49 12.36 8.23
C VAL A 62 -2.70 12.83 9.02
N ASN A 63 -3.77 12.03 9.02
CA ASN A 63 -5.06 12.41 9.58
C ASN A 63 -5.23 11.98 11.04
N GLN A 64 -4.47 10.98 11.50
CA GLN A 64 -4.53 10.49 12.87
C GLN A 64 -3.14 10.43 13.48
N ARG A 65 -3.06 10.89 14.76
CA ARG A 65 -1.84 10.83 15.57
C ARG A 65 -2.20 10.25 16.92
N TYR A 66 -1.51 9.18 17.33
CA TYR A 66 -1.65 8.55 18.64
C TYR A 66 -0.29 8.55 19.33
N ALA A 67 -0.29 8.62 20.67
CA ALA A 67 0.93 8.28 21.40
C ALA A 67 1.31 6.82 21.15
N LEU A 68 2.58 6.48 21.16
CA LEU A 68 3.04 5.09 20.98
C LEU A 68 2.40 4.15 22.01
N ALA A 69 2.18 4.63 23.24
CA ALA A 69 1.47 3.88 24.28
C ALA A 69 0.02 3.51 23.93
N ASP A 70 -0.61 4.25 23.00
CA ASP A 70 -1.99 4.04 22.56
C ASP A 70 -2.07 3.19 21.28
N ALA A 71 -1.02 2.46 20.92
CA ALA A 71 -0.96 1.64 19.70
C ALA A 71 -2.14 0.66 19.59
N VAL A 72 -2.62 0.09 20.71
CA VAL A 72 -3.78 -0.80 20.72
C VAL A 72 -5.04 -0.08 20.24
N THR A 73 -5.26 1.16 20.67
CA THR A 73 -6.39 1.98 20.23
C THR A 73 -6.28 2.33 18.75
N ALA A 74 -5.08 2.72 18.29
CA ALA A 74 -4.80 3.00 16.88
C ALA A 74 -5.12 1.81 15.98
N HIS A 75 -4.72 0.59 16.38
CA HIS A 75 -5.03 -0.64 15.65
C HIS A 75 -6.54 -0.93 15.60
N ARG A 76 -7.25 -0.79 16.73
CA ARG A 76 -8.71 -0.98 16.76
C ARG A 76 -9.45 0.00 15.87
N ASP A 77 -9.03 1.26 15.84
CA ASP A 77 -9.65 2.27 15.00
C ASP A 77 -9.37 2.01 13.51
N LEU A 78 -8.15 1.57 13.16
CA LEU A 78 -7.80 1.15 11.81
C LEU A 78 -8.66 -0.05 11.35
N GLU A 79 -8.75 -1.11 12.16
CA GLU A 79 -9.53 -2.31 11.87
C GLU A 79 -11.03 -2.02 11.75
N SER A 80 -11.54 -1.09 12.54
CA SER A 80 -12.95 -0.65 12.48
C SER A 80 -13.26 0.32 11.34
N ARG A 81 -12.25 0.63 10.48
CA ARG A 81 -12.36 1.56 9.34
C ARG A 81 -12.81 2.98 9.71
N LYS A 82 -12.50 3.42 10.93
CA LYS A 82 -12.75 4.80 11.38
C LYS A 82 -11.70 5.80 10.90
N THR A 83 -10.54 5.29 10.46
CA THR A 83 -9.39 6.11 10.06
C THR A 83 -9.38 6.37 8.56
N THR A 84 -8.80 7.50 8.16
CA THR A 84 -8.55 7.87 6.77
C THR A 84 -7.13 8.41 6.63
N GLY A 85 -6.54 8.32 5.42
CA GLY A 85 -5.16 8.74 5.20
C GLY A 85 -4.17 7.89 5.99
N THR A 86 -3.11 8.51 6.47
CA THR A 86 -2.05 7.86 7.26
C THR A 86 -2.27 8.05 8.75
N THR A 87 -2.12 6.98 9.51
CA THR A 87 -2.06 6.98 10.97
C THR A 87 -0.60 6.88 11.40
N VAL A 88 -0.17 7.74 12.33
CA VAL A 88 1.18 7.71 12.89
C VAL A 88 1.14 7.54 14.41
N LEU A 89 2.12 6.81 14.93
CA LEU A 89 2.38 6.67 16.36
C LEU A 89 3.54 7.59 16.72
N ILE A 90 3.37 8.38 17.76
CA ILE A 90 4.37 9.35 18.24
C ILE A 90 5.00 8.75 19.51
N PRO A 91 6.34 8.58 19.54
CA PRO A 91 7.09 8.12 20.72
C PRO A 91 6.92 9.02 21.92
#